data_0bd490a927382148fff2c378d1e7e0ec
#
_entry.id   0bd490a927382148fff2c378d1e7e0ec
#
_cell.length_a   1.000
_cell.length_b   1.000
_cell.length_c   1.000
_cell.angle_alpha   90.00
_cell.angle_beta   90.00
_cell.angle_gamma   90.00
#
_symmetry.space_group_name_H-M   'P 1'
#
loop_
_entity.id
_entity.type
_entity.pdbx_description
1 polymer ?
#
loop_
_entity_poly.entity_id
_entity_poly.type
_entity_poly.pdbx_seq_one_letter_code
_entity_poly.pdbx_strand_id
1 'polypeptide(L)'
;MTTETRGNTTVVTLAGELDINTVGGFRDDIQGLDPASSRIIIDLSDVTLVDSSGLGALVSLLNRSREGDGQLGLICPQRRLRRVFEIAGLRKEFTFGEDYDSVVATLSGATAE
;
A
#
# COMPACT_ATOMS: atom_id res chain seq x y z
N MET A 1 1.70 -13.85 -1.06
CA MET A 1 2.26 -12.52 -1.33
C MET A 1 3.45 -12.64 -2.25
N THR A 2 3.55 -11.76 -3.21
CA THR A 2 4.70 -11.72 -4.12
C THR A 2 5.28 -10.31 -4.14
N THR A 3 6.57 -10.22 -4.43
CA THR A 3 7.29 -8.95 -4.49
C THR A 3 8.02 -8.86 -5.81
N GLU A 4 7.88 -7.73 -6.48
CA GLU A 4 8.52 -7.50 -7.77
C GLU A 4 9.17 -6.12 -7.75
N THR A 5 10.38 -6.02 -8.30
CA THR A 5 11.08 -4.74 -8.38
C THR A 5 11.05 -4.23 -9.81
N ARG A 6 10.63 -2.98 -9.99
CA ARG A 6 10.61 -2.29 -11.29
C ARG A 6 11.40 -1.00 -11.12
N GLY A 7 12.68 -1.03 -11.50
CA GLY A 7 13.56 0.10 -11.30
C GLY A 7 13.66 0.48 -9.84
N ASN A 8 13.21 1.67 -9.48
CA ASN A 8 13.23 2.20 -8.12
C ASN A 8 11.96 1.87 -7.35
N THR A 9 11.06 1.11 -7.92
CA THR A 9 9.76 0.82 -7.34
C THR A 9 9.67 -0.65 -6.98
N THR A 10 9.21 -0.94 -5.77
CA THR A 10 8.92 -2.30 -5.32
C THR A 10 7.41 -2.47 -5.27
N VAL A 11 6.89 -3.47 -5.96
CA VAL A 11 5.47 -3.79 -5.97
C VAL A 11 5.25 -5.03 -5.14
N VAL A 12 4.42 -4.92 -4.11
CA VAL A 12 4.06 -6.02 -3.23
C VAL A 12 2.61 -6.38 -3.52
N THR A 13 2.39 -7.58 -4.03
CA THR A 13 1.05 -8.05 -4.38
C THR A 13 0.53 -8.97 -3.28
N LEU A 14 -0.62 -8.61 -2.74
CA LEU A 14 -1.30 -9.38 -1.71
C LEU A 14 -2.55 -10.01 -2.27
N ALA A 15 -3.00 -11.11 -1.66
CA ALA A 15 -4.25 -11.76 -2.04
C ALA A 15 -4.93 -12.30 -0.79
N GLY A 16 -6.25 -12.43 -0.86
CA GLY A 16 -7.03 -12.96 0.24
C GLY A 16 -7.33 -11.91 1.29
N GLU A 17 -7.23 -12.30 2.55
CA GLU A 17 -7.56 -11.41 3.66
C GLU A 17 -6.30 -10.86 4.30
N LEU A 18 -6.32 -9.58 4.63
CA LEU A 18 -5.26 -8.94 5.41
C LEU A 18 -5.88 -8.64 6.79
N ASP A 19 -5.73 -9.58 7.72
CA ASP A 19 -6.37 -9.55 9.02
C ASP A 19 -5.39 -9.96 10.12
N ILE A 20 -5.91 -10.10 11.33
CA ILE A 20 -5.09 -10.43 12.49
C ILE A 20 -4.33 -11.76 12.31
N ASN A 21 -4.86 -12.68 11.50
CA ASN A 21 -4.22 -13.98 11.28
C ASN A 21 -3.13 -13.93 10.23
N THR A 22 -3.20 -12.99 9.29
CA THR A 22 -2.27 -12.92 8.15
C THR A 22 -1.30 -11.75 8.25
N VAL A 23 -1.59 -10.77 9.09
CA VAL A 23 -0.81 -9.53 9.14
C VAL A 23 0.64 -9.78 9.59
N GLY A 24 0.87 -10.81 10.41
CA GLY A 24 2.23 -11.16 10.84
C GLY A 24 3.12 -11.54 9.67
N GLY A 25 2.60 -12.36 8.76
CA GLY A 25 3.34 -12.73 7.55
C GLY A 25 3.63 -11.53 6.67
N PHE A 26 2.65 -10.63 6.52
CA PHE A 26 2.85 -9.41 5.75
C PHE A 26 3.96 -8.55 6.38
N ARG A 27 3.92 -8.37 7.70
CA ARG A 27 4.96 -7.58 8.40
C ARG A 27 6.34 -8.19 8.22
N ASP A 28 6.44 -9.51 8.33
CA ASP A 28 7.71 -10.20 8.14
C ASP A 28 8.24 -10.02 6.72
N ASP A 29 7.36 -10.13 5.74
CA ASP A 29 7.74 -10.05 4.34
C ASP A 29 8.22 -8.66 3.93
N ILE A 30 7.67 -7.60 4.54
CA ILE A 30 8.08 -6.25 4.22
C ILE A 30 9.26 -5.75 5.06
N GLN A 31 9.73 -6.54 6.01
CA GLN A 31 10.83 -6.12 6.88
C GLN A 31 12.11 -5.84 6.11
N GLY A 32 12.34 -6.54 5.00
CA GLY A 32 13.53 -6.34 4.18
C GLY A 32 13.45 -5.13 3.26
N LEU A 33 12.31 -4.47 3.20
CA LEU A 33 12.15 -3.28 2.37
C LEU A 33 12.62 -2.05 3.13
N ASP A 34 12.98 -1.01 2.37
CA ASP A 34 13.40 0.26 2.94
C ASP A 34 12.37 1.34 2.59
N PRO A 35 11.28 1.46 3.36
CA PRO A 35 10.21 2.40 3.02
C PRO A 35 10.66 3.86 3.03
N ALA A 36 11.70 4.18 3.79
CA ALA A 36 12.14 5.58 3.92
C ALA A 36 12.90 6.07 2.70
N SER A 37 13.40 5.17 1.84
CA SER A 37 14.18 5.57 0.68
C SER A 37 13.71 4.94 -0.63
N SER A 38 12.60 4.20 -0.59
CA SER A 38 12.09 3.47 -1.76
C SER A 38 10.68 3.91 -2.09
N ARG A 39 10.29 3.67 -3.34
CA ARG A 39 8.88 3.76 -3.71
C ARG A 39 8.29 2.36 -3.58
N ILE A 40 7.26 2.23 -2.77
CA ILE A 40 6.59 0.95 -2.54
C ILE A 40 5.14 1.08 -2.96
N ILE A 41 4.68 0.12 -3.75
CA ILE A 41 3.29 0.05 -4.16
C ILE A 41 2.74 -1.27 -3.67
N ILE A 42 1.67 -1.21 -2.88
CA ILE A 42 0.98 -2.40 -2.38
C ILE A 42 -0.22 -2.63 -3.28
N ASP A 43 -0.25 -3.76 -3.95
CA ASP A 43 -1.34 -4.12 -4.85
C ASP A 43 -2.37 -4.93 -4.07
N LEU A 44 -3.52 -4.31 -3.84
CA LEU A 44 -4.64 -4.90 -3.11
C LEU A 44 -5.73 -5.42 -4.03
N SER A 45 -5.48 -5.53 -5.33
CA SER A 45 -6.51 -5.91 -6.30
C SER A 45 -7.17 -7.25 -5.97
N ASP A 46 -6.39 -8.19 -5.41
CA ASP A 46 -6.89 -9.53 -5.07
C ASP A 46 -7.18 -9.68 -3.57
N VAL A 47 -7.15 -8.58 -2.83
CA VAL A 47 -7.48 -8.61 -1.40
C VAL A 47 -8.99 -8.46 -1.25
N THR A 48 -9.56 -9.32 -0.41
CA THR A 48 -11.01 -9.35 -0.21
C THR A 48 -11.45 -8.71 1.09
N LEU A 49 -10.53 -8.56 2.04
CA LEU A 49 -10.87 -8.00 3.36
C LEU A 49 -9.63 -7.41 4.00
N VAL A 50 -9.79 -6.25 4.64
CA VAL A 50 -8.76 -5.63 5.49
C VAL A 50 -9.44 -5.25 6.80
N ASP A 51 -8.96 -5.79 7.91
CA ASP A 51 -9.47 -5.41 9.23
C ASP A 51 -8.55 -4.36 9.87
N SER A 52 -8.82 -4.02 11.14
CA SER A 52 -8.04 -3.00 11.83
C SER A 52 -6.56 -3.37 11.97
N SER A 53 -6.26 -4.67 12.08
CA SER A 53 -4.87 -5.14 12.14
C SER A 53 -4.15 -4.90 10.83
N GLY A 54 -4.83 -5.18 9.71
CA GLY A 54 -4.29 -4.92 8.38
C GLY A 54 -4.10 -3.43 8.13
N LEU A 55 -5.10 -2.62 8.50
CA LEU A 55 -4.97 -1.17 8.38
C LEU A 55 -3.79 -0.65 9.19
N GLY A 56 -3.63 -1.15 10.42
CA GLY A 56 -2.51 -0.75 11.26
C GLY A 56 -1.16 -1.05 10.63
N ALA A 57 -1.03 -2.21 9.98
CA ALA A 57 0.20 -2.55 9.31
C ALA A 57 0.49 -1.62 8.13
N LEU A 58 -0.54 -1.26 7.36
CA LEU A 58 -0.38 -0.35 6.24
C LEU A 58 -0.04 1.06 6.72
N VAL A 59 -0.68 1.52 7.80
CA VAL A 59 -0.37 2.83 8.40
C VAL A 59 1.08 2.85 8.90
N SER A 60 1.51 1.78 9.53
CA SER A 60 2.89 1.67 10.02
C SER A 60 3.89 1.80 8.86
N LEU A 61 3.61 1.13 7.75
CA LEU A 61 4.44 1.21 6.55
C LEU A 61 4.45 2.63 5.99
N LEU A 62 3.28 3.28 5.96
CA LEU A 62 3.17 4.67 5.49
C LEU A 62 4.02 5.60 6.34
N ASN A 63 3.94 5.46 7.67
CA ASN A 63 4.72 6.32 8.57
C ASN A 63 6.20 6.14 8.35
N ARG A 64 6.64 4.90 8.13
CA ARG A 64 8.05 4.63 7.85
C ARG A 64 8.50 5.27 6.53
N SER A 65 7.64 5.27 5.52
CA SER A 65 7.99 5.92 4.25
C SER A 65 8.11 7.44 4.41
N ARG A 66 7.35 8.02 5.32
CA ARG A 66 7.37 9.46 5.59
C ARG A 66 8.57 9.91 6.43
N GLU A 67 9.31 8.97 7.00
CA GLU A 67 10.52 9.31 7.76
C GLU A 67 11.67 9.76 6.87
N GLY A 68 11.55 9.55 5.57
CA GLY A 68 12.56 9.95 4.60
C GLY A 68 11.89 10.39 3.31
N ASP A 69 12.52 10.06 2.19
CA ASP A 69 12.03 10.42 0.86
C ASP A 69 11.23 9.31 0.20
N GLY A 70 10.80 8.33 0.98
CA GLY A 70 10.03 7.21 0.45
C GLY A 70 8.63 7.60 0.03
N GLN A 71 8.05 6.78 -0.81
CA GLN A 71 6.67 6.96 -1.28
C GLN A 71 5.93 5.65 -1.15
N LEU A 72 4.66 5.73 -0.78
CA LEU A 72 3.81 4.55 -0.66
C LEU A 72 2.50 4.80 -1.40
N GLY A 73 2.14 3.87 -2.28
CA GLY A 73 0.87 3.92 -2.98
C GLY A 73 0.14 2.59 -2.86
N LEU A 74 -1.16 2.63 -3.05
CA LEU A 74 -2.01 1.45 -2.97
C LEU A 74 -2.79 1.30 -4.28
N ILE A 75 -2.72 0.12 -4.89
CA ILE A 75 -3.58 -0.23 -6.00
C ILE A 75 -4.81 -0.89 -5.38
N CYS A 76 -5.97 -0.24 -5.51
CA CYS A 76 -7.19 -0.72 -4.88
C CYS A 76 -8.39 -0.34 -5.74
N PRO A 77 -8.71 -1.16 -6.77
CA PRO A 77 -9.84 -0.88 -7.64
C PRO A 77 -11.18 -1.14 -6.99
N GLN A 78 -11.24 -1.97 -5.93
CA GLN A 78 -12.50 -2.33 -5.29
C GLN A 78 -13.01 -1.17 -4.45
N ARG A 79 -14.18 -0.65 -4.83
CA ARG A 79 -14.80 0.44 -4.09
C ARG A 79 -15.07 0.05 -2.64
N ARG A 80 -15.51 -1.19 -2.42
CA ARG A 80 -15.84 -1.66 -1.08
C ARG A 80 -14.62 -1.62 -0.17
N LEU A 81 -13.46 -1.99 -0.69
CA LEU A 81 -12.24 -1.99 0.11
C LEU A 81 -11.76 -0.56 0.38
N ARG A 82 -11.84 0.32 -0.63
CA ARG A 82 -11.50 1.74 -0.43
C ARG A 82 -12.38 2.37 0.65
N ARG A 83 -13.64 1.93 0.73
CA ARG A 83 -14.57 2.45 1.73
C ARG A 83 -14.11 2.13 3.16
N VAL A 84 -13.43 1.01 3.37
CA VAL A 84 -12.86 0.68 4.67
C VAL A 84 -11.88 1.76 5.11
N PHE A 85 -11.04 2.22 4.19
CA PHE A 85 -10.10 3.31 4.49
C PHE A 85 -10.83 4.63 4.75
N GLU A 86 -11.90 4.90 4.02
CA GLU A 86 -12.70 6.11 4.24
C GLU A 86 -13.31 6.13 5.63
N ILE A 87 -13.90 5.01 6.04
CA ILE A 87 -14.55 4.90 7.35
C ILE A 87 -13.52 5.06 8.46
N ALA A 88 -12.29 4.58 8.25
CA ALA A 88 -11.23 4.72 9.23
C ALA A 88 -10.58 6.11 9.22
N GLY A 89 -11.02 7.01 8.33
CA GLY A 89 -10.45 8.35 8.23
C GLY A 89 -9.10 8.39 7.53
N LEU A 90 -8.77 7.38 6.74
CA LEU A 90 -7.45 7.23 6.15
C LEU A 90 -7.40 7.50 4.65
N ARG A 91 -8.52 7.89 4.05
CA ARG A 91 -8.58 8.03 2.60
C ARG A 91 -7.56 9.04 2.06
N LYS A 92 -7.35 10.13 2.79
CA LYS A 92 -6.44 11.19 2.35
C LYS A 92 -4.99 10.93 2.73
N GLU A 93 -4.76 9.92 3.57
CA GLU A 93 -3.41 9.60 4.02
C GLU A 93 -2.63 8.78 3.01
N PHE A 94 -3.34 7.97 2.21
CA PHE A 94 -2.72 7.10 1.21
C PHE A 94 -2.96 7.62 -0.19
N THR A 95 -2.04 7.31 -1.09
CA THR A 95 -2.23 7.51 -2.52
C THR A 95 -2.87 6.26 -3.09
N PHE A 96 -4.08 6.41 -3.63
CA PHE A 96 -4.83 5.31 -4.23
C PHE A 96 -4.88 5.42 -5.73
N GLY A 97 -4.93 4.29 -6.41
CA GLY A 97 -5.20 4.23 -7.83
C GLY A 97 -5.84 2.90 -8.17
N GLU A 98 -6.38 2.79 -9.37
CA GLU A 98 -7.03 1.56 -9.82
C GLU A 98 -6.06 0.59 -10.45
N ASP A 99 -4.90 1.06 -10.86
CA ASP A 99 -3.86 0.23 -11.46
C ASP A 99 -2.49 0.82 -11.15
N TYR A 100 -1.46 0.09 -11.58
CA TYR A 100 -0.08 0.49 -11.35
C TYR A 100 0.23 1.87 -11.95
N ASP A 101 -0.17 2.07 -13.20
CA ASP A 101 0.19 3.31 -13.91
C ASP A 101 -0.43 4.54 -13.24
N SER A 102 -1.68 4.45 -12.79
CA SER A 102 -2.34 5.58 -12.15
C SER A 102 -1.70 5.92 -10.80
N VAL A 103 -1.29 4.90 -10.04
CA VAL A 103 -0.61 5.13 -8.76
C VAL A 103 0.75 5.76 -8.99
N VAL A 104 1.53 5.24 -9.94
CA VAL A 104 2.85 5.79 -10.25
C VAL A 104 2.74 7.24 -10.72
N ALA A 105 1.75 7.54 -11.56
CA ALA A 105 1.55 8.91 -12.06
C ALA A 105 1.30 9.87 -10.90
N THR A 106 0.45 9.48 -9.95
CA THR A 106 0.15 10.31 -8.79
C THR A 106 1.38 10.49 -7.90
N LEU A 107 2.10 9.40 -7.64
CA LEU A 107 3.31 9.47 -6.80
C LEU A 107 4.40 10.33 -7.45
N SER A 108 4.46 10.32 -8.77
CA SER A 108 5.45 11.11 -9.51
C SER A 108 5.08 12.58 -9.62
N GLY A 109 3.89 12.95 -9.16
CA GLY A 109 3.41 14.32 -9.28
C GLY A 109 2.94 14.69 -10.68
N ALA A 110 2.80 13.71 -11.57
CA ALA A 110 2.41 13.97 -12.96
C ALA A 110 1.00 14.53 -13.08
N THR A 111 0.17 14.30 -12.08
CA THR A 111 -1.21 14.78 -12.09
C THR A 111 -1.40 16.04 -11.27
N ALA A 112 -0.34 16.56 -10.73
CA ALA A 112 -0.43 17.66 -9.79
C ALA A 112 -0.80 18.96 -10.43
N GLU A 113 -0.90 19.11 -11.36
CA GLU A 113 -1.32 20.27 -11.85
C GLU A 113 -1.94 20.51 -12.61
#